data_85b50111242a9baee8b364bd0d66e602
#
_entry.id   85b50111242a9baee8b364bd0d66e602
#
_cell.length_a   1.000
_cell.length_b   1.000
_cell.length_c   1.000
_cell.angle_alpha   90.00
_cell.angle_beta   90.00
_cell.angle_gamma   90.00
#
_symmetry.space_group_name_H-M   'P 1'
#
loop_
_entity.id
_entity.type
_entity.pdbx_description
1 polymer ?
#
loop_
_entity_poly.entity_id
_entity_poly.type
_entity_poly.pdbx_seq_one_letter_code
_entity_poly.pdbx_strand_id
1 'polypeptide(L)'
;MFVQTEITPNPNSLKFLPGKTVSNGGSFEINNKDDVKNELIRNLMSVNGVEGIFLSKDFISINKYDDISWDEIKHIVISLINDFYSSGKEFVIDNDPSEMGDNLGEIEKKIVQILDQKIRPAVAKDGGDIKFKEFKDGIVMVQLQGSCSGCPSSTMTLKQGVQNLLCHYLPEVKEVEAV
;
A
#
# COMPACT_ATOMS: atom_id res chain seq x y z
N MET A 1 6.45 7.27 -23.05
CA MET A 1 5.69 7.02 -21.81
C MET A 1 6.35 7.79 -20.70
N PHE A 2 5.57 8.53 -19.92
CA PHE A 2 6.10 9.30 -18.81
C PHE A 2 5.57 8.75 -17.49
N VAL A 3 6.49 8.40 -16.60
CA VAL A 3 6.15 8.09 -15.22
C VAL A 3 5.90 9.41 -14.48
N GLN A 4 4.69 9.59 -13.99
CA GLN A 4 4.34 10.73 -13.14
C GLN A 4 4.66 10.41 -11.69
N THR A 5 4.90 11.43 -10.89
CA THR A 5 5.16 11.27 -9.46
C THR A 5 4.19 12.13 -8.66
N GLU A 6 3.71 11.59 -7.55
CA GLU A 6 2.86 12.30 -6.59
C GLU A 6 3.47 12.20 -5.20
N ILE A 7 3.50 13.32 -4.50
CA ILE A 7 3.92 13.34 -3.10
C ILE A 7 2.88 12.66 -2.21
N THR A 8 3.34 12.09 -1.13
CA THR A 8 2.48 11.50 -0.10
C THR A 8 2.63 12.26 1.21
N PRO A 9 1.72 12.08 2.19
CA PRO A 9 1.88 12.66 3.53
C PRO A 9 3.12 12.16 4.28
N ASN A 10 3.67 11.02 3.87
CA ASN A 10 4.92 10.49 4.39
C ASN A 10 6.10 11.02 3.55
N PRO A 11 7.01 11.83 4.13
CA PRO A 11 8.15 12.39 3.39
C PRO A 11 9.13 11.34 2.85
N ASN A 12 9.12 10.15 3.42
CA ASN A 12 9.95 9.02 2.99
C ASN A 12 9.30 8.15 1.91
N SER A 13 8.07 8.48 1.50
CA SER A 13 7.33 7.74 0.49
C SER A 13 6.97 8.63 -0.68
N LEU A 14 7.21 8.15 -1.89
CA LEU A 14 6.83 8.81 -3.13
C LEU A 14 6.10 7.83 -4.03
N LYS A 15 5.03 8.31 -4.65
CA LYS A 15 4.15 7.53 -5.51
C LYS A 15 4.55 7.75 -6.97
N PHE A 16 4.73 6.66 -7.70
CA PHE A 16 5.09 6.66 -9.13
C PHE A 16 3.95 6.04 -9.94
N LEU A 17 3.49 6.75 -10.96
CA LEU A 17 2.39 6.33 -11.82
C LEU A 17 2.90 6.01 -13.22
N PRO A 18 3.06 4.72 -13.56
CA PRO A 18 3.56 4.34 -14.89
C PRO A 18 2.50 4.45 -16.00
N GLY A 19 1.25 4.73 -15.66
CA GLY A 19 0.15 4.75 -16.63
C GLY A 19 -0.27 3.34 -17.09
N LYS A 20 0.08 2.33 -16.34
CA LYS A 20 -0.22 0.91 -16.59
C LYS A 20 -0.81 0.26 -15.35
N THR A 21 -1.55 -0.82 -15.54
CA THR A 21 -1.98 -1.66 -14.42
C THR A 21 -0.77 -2.37 -13.83
N VAL A 22 -0.61 -2.25 -12.52
CA VAL A 22 0.50 -2.85 -11.76
C VAL A 22 0.02 -4.07 -10.97
N SER A 23 -1.22 -4.05 -10.51
CA SER A 23 -1.83 -5.15 -9.77
C SER A 23 -3.29 -5.36 -10.16
N ASN A 24 -3.70 -6.61 -10.31
CA ASN A 24 -5.09 -6.97 -10.65
C ASN A 24 -5.96 -7.29 -9.42
N GLY A 25 -5.39 -7.53 -8.28
CA GLY A 25 -6.18 -8.10 -7.19
C GLY A 25 -5.90 -7.51 -5.80
N GLY A 26 -5.35 -6.33 -5.71
CA GLY A 26 -5.09 -5.71 -4.41
C GLY A 26 -3.76 -5.00 -4.34
N SER A 27 -3.27 -4.85 -3.14
CA SER A 27 -2.02 -4.17 -2.86
C SER A 27 -1.00 -5.15 -2.27
N PHE A 28 0.28 -4.89 -2.56
CA PHE A 28 1.39 -5.70 -2.07
C PHE A 28 2.48 -4.80 -1.52
N GLU A 29 2.98 -5.16 -0.35
CA GLU A 29 4.16 -4.54 0.23
C GLU A 29 5.35 -5.50 0.10
N ILE A 30 6.46 -4.99 -0.44
CA ILE A 30 7.67 -5.76 -0.69
C ILE A 30 8.81 -5.08 0.05
N ASN A 31 9.34 -5.76 1.03
CA ASN A 31 10.47 -5.29 1.86
C ASN A 31 11.75 -6.09 1.59
N ASN A 32 11.68 -7.13 0.77
CA ASN A 32 12.82 -7.95 0.40
C ASN A 32 12.80 -8.21 -1.12
N LYS A 33 13.93 -8.02 -1.79
CA LYS A 33 14.07 -8.24 -3.23
C LYS A 33 13.81 -9.69 -3.69
N ASP A 34 13.88 -10.63 -2.77
CA ASP A 34 13.66 -12.06 -3.06
C ASP A 34 12.19 -12.49 -2.94
N ASP A 35 11.32 -11.62 -2.40
CA ASP A 35 9.89 -11.88 -2.24
C ASP A 35 9.15 -11.99 -3.58
N VAL A 36 9.66 -11.33 -4.61
CA VAL A 36 9.04 -11.32 -5.94
C VAL A 36 10.09 -11.59 -7.01
N LYS A 37 9.83 -12.61 -7.83
CA LYS A 37 10.69 -12.97 -8.96
C LYS A 37 10.40 -12.10 -10.19
N ASN A 38 10.53 -10.80 -10.04
CA ASN A 38 10.34 -9.87 -11.15
C ASN A 38 11.55 -8.94 -11.29
N GLU A 39 11.96 -8.72 -12.54
CA GLU A 39 13.12 -7.89 -12.87
C GLU A 39 12.94 -6.44 -12.42
N LEU A 40 11.76 -5.84 -12.63
CA LEU A 40 11.49 -4.47 -12.23
C LEU A 40 11.62 -4.30 -10.72
N ILE A 41 10.99 -5.18 -9.94
CA ILE A 41 11.03 -5.13 -8.48
C ILE A 41 12.45 -5.32 -7.96
N ARG A 42 13.19 -6.27 -8.52
CA ARG A 42 14.59 -6.49 -8.14
C ARG A 42 15.46 -5.28 -8.42
N ASN A 43 15.29 -4.66 -9.59
CA ASN A 43 16.04 -3.47 -9.97
C ASN A 43 15.70 -2.29 -9.05
N LEU A 44 14.43 -2.08 -8.73
CA LEU A 44 14.00 -1.03 -7.82
C LEU A 44 14.54 -1.24 -6.40
N MET A 45 14.45 -2.47 -5.89
CA MET A 45 15.00 -2.82 -4.56
C MET A 45 16.52 -2.78 -4.50
N SER A 46 17.19 -2.82 -5.65
CA SER A 46 18.65 -2.72 -5.74
C SER A 46 19.16 -1.27 -5.75
N VAL A 47 18.26 -0.31 -5.89
CA VAL A 47 18.61 1.11 -5.79
C VAL A 47 19.02 1.42 -4.35
N ASN A 48 20.24 1.94 -4.19
CA ASN A 48 20.74 2.33 -2.87
C ASN A 48 19.87 3.45 -2.28
N GLY A 49 19.27 3.20 -1.13
CA GLY A 49 18.35 4.13 -0.49
C GLY A 49 16.89 3.71 -0.51
N VAL A 50 16.52 2.71 -1.31
CA VAL A 50 15.18 2.13 -1.30
C VAL A 50 15.04 1.16 -0.13
N GLU A 51 14.08 1.41 0.75
CA GLU A 51 13.76 0.57 1.90
C GLU A 51 12.70 -0.48 1.56
N GLY A 52 11.67 -0.08 0.79
CA GLY A 52 10.58 -0.95 0.43
C GLY A 52 9.78 -0.43 -0.75
N ILE A 53 8.96 -1.32 -1.30
CA ILE A 53 8.08 -1.04 -2.43
C ILE A 53 6.67 -1.43 -2.05
N PHE A 54 5.72 -0.56 -2.38
CA PHE A 54 4.30 -0.86 -2.26
C PHE A 54 3.66 -0.79 -3.66
N LEU A 55 2.95 -1.84 -4.03
CA LEU A 55 2.27 -1.96 -5.32
C LEU A 55 0.77 -1.88 -5.12
N SER A 56 0.11 -1.07 -5.91
CA SER A 56 -1.34 -0.99 -5.98
C SER A 56 -1.81 -1.17 -7.42
N LYS A 57 -3.07 -0.95 -7.68
CA LYS A 57 -3.67 -1.22 -9.00
C LYS A 57 -2.95 -0.51 -10.14
N ASP A 58 -2.63 0.75 -9.98
CA ASP A 58 -2.14 1.64 -11.04
C ASP A 58 -0.94 2.49 -10.63
N PHE A 59 -0.34 2.21 -9.48
CA PHE A 59 0.83 2.93 -9.03
C PHE A 59 1.82 2.05 -8.25
N ILE A 60 3.05 2.53 -8.18
CA ILE A 60 4.14 1.96 -7.40
C ILE A 60 4.55 3.04 -6.39
N SER A 61 4.49 2.74 -5.11
CA SER A 61 5.02 3.61 -4.07
C SER A 61 6.37 3.10 -3.60
N ILE A 62 7.34 3.99 -3.51
CA ILE A 62 8.69 3.67 -3.03
C ILE A 62 8.88 4.32 -1.66
N ASN A 63 9.33 3.53 -0.71
CA ASN A 63 9.78 4.01 0.58
C ASN A 63 11.30 4.06 0.60
N LYS A 64 11.86 5.15 1.06
CA LYS A 64 13.29 5.35 1.20
C LYS A 64 13.71 5.42 2.67
N TYR A 65 14.96 5.17 2.95
CA TYR A 65 15.53 5.43 4.26
C TYR A 65 15.57 6.92 4.58
N ASP A 66 15.49 7.28 5.86
CA ASP A 66 15.43 8.67 6.33
C ASP A 66 16.63 9.52 5.90
N ASP A 67 17.81 8.92 5.81
CA ASP A 67 19.07 9.58 5.50
C ASP A 67 19.32 9.79 3.99
N ILE A 68 18.41 9.34 3.14
CA ILE A 68 18.52 9.44 1.68
C ILE A 68 17.61 10.56 1.15
N SER A 69 18.10 11.32 0.19
CA SER A 69 17.30 12.35 -0.49
C SER A 69 16.58 11.80 -1.72
N TRP A 70 15.36 12.28 -1.99
CA TRP A 70 14.66 11.98 -3.23
C TRP A 70 15.41 12.44 -4.48
N ASP A 71 16.18 13.51 -4.38
CA ASP A 71 16.99 14.01 -5.49
C ASP A 71 18.04 12.99 -5.94
N GLU A 72 18.49 12.12 -5.05
CA GLU A 72 19.46 11.08 -5.36
C GLU A 72 18.86 9.89 -6.09
N ILE A 73 17.65 9.48 -5.73
CA ILE A 73 17.07 8.21 -6.19
C ILE A 73 15.88 8.37 -7.15
N LYS A 74 15.16 9.49 -7.11
CA LYS A 74 13.94 9.70 -7.91
C LYS A 74 14.15 9.46 -9.41
N HIS A 75 15.23 10.02 -9.96
CA HIS A 75 15.56 9.88 -11.39
C HIS A 75 15.89 8.44 -11.76
N ILE A 76 16.58 7.73 -10.88
CA ILE A 76 16.94 6.33 -11.09
C ILE A 76 15.68 5.47 -11.12
N VAL A 77 14.77 5.67 -10.17
CA VAL A 77 13.49 4.95 -10.10
C VAL A 77 12.64 5.21 -11.35
N ILE A 78 12.50 6.46 -11.77
CA ILE A 78 11.77 6.83 -12.99
C ILE A 78 12.37 6.13 -14.22
N SER A 79 13.69 6.15 -14.34
CA SER A 79 14.40 5.52 -15.46
C SER A 79 14.16 4.01 -15.50
N LEU A 80 14.28 3.33 -14.37
CA LEU A 80 14.06 1.89 -14.28
C LEU A 80 12.63 1.50 -14.66
N ILE A 81 11.64 2.25 -14.21
CA ILE A 81 10.23 2.01 -14.55
C ILE A 81 9.99 2.26 -16.04
N ASN A 82 10.49 3.37 -16.58
CA ASN A 82 10.36 3.71 -18.00
C ASN A 82 11.03 2.65 -18.89
N ASP A 83 12.25 2.27 -18.57
CA ASP A 83 13.03 1.29 -19.35
C ASP A 83 12.33 -0.07 -19.38
N PHE A 84 11.78 -0.49 -18.23
CA PHE A 84 11.04 -1.73 -18.14
C PHE A 84 9.82 -1.76 -19.07
N TYR A 85 8.95 -0.76 -18.97
CA TYR A 85 7.73 -0.71 -19.79
C TYR A 85 8.00 -0.35 -21.25
N SER A 86 9.02 0.45 -21.54
CA SER A 86 9.42 0.79 -22.92
C SER A 86 10.01 -0.39 -23.67
N SER A 87 10.56 -1.38 -22.97
CA SER A 87 11.05 -2.62 -23.57
C SER A 87 9.94 -3.59 -24.00
N GLY A 88 8.66 -3.20 -23.81
CA GLY A 88 7.50 -4.04 -24.10
C GLY A 88 7.20 -5.10 -23.05
N LYS A 89 7.90 -5.07 -21.93
CA LYS A 89 7.63 -5.95 -20.79
C LYS A 89 6.41 -5.47 -20.05
N GLU A 90 5.65 -6.41 -19.54
CA GLU A 90 4.50 -6.13 -18.66
C GLU A 90 4.75 -6.76 -17.30
N PHE A 91 4.31 -6.06 -16.27
CA PHE A 91 4.33 -6.56 -14.91
C PHE A 91 2.99 -6.30 -14.28
N VAL A 92 2.29 -7.36 -13.96
CA VAL A 92 1.04 -7.29 -13.20
C VAL A 92 1.11 -8.37 -12.13
N ILE A 93 0.97 -7.97 -10.87
CA ILE A 93 0.80 -8.93 -9.78
C ILE A 93 -0.67 -9.30 -9.67
N ASP A 94 -0.93 -10.61 -9.69
CA ASP A 94 -2.25 -11.17 -9.40
C ASP A 94 -2.27 -11.65 -7.95
N ASN A 95 -3.26 -11.21 -7.19
CA ASN A 95 -3.54 -11.81 -5.89
C ASN A 95 -4.16 -13.20 -6.11
N ASP A 96 -3.64 -14.17 -5.42
CA ASP A 96 -4.39 -15.41 -5.21
C ASP A 96 -5.57 -15.09 -4.28
N PRO A 97 -6.83 -15.25 -4.75
CA PRO A 97 -8.02 -14.96 -3.94
C PRO A 97 -8.13 -15.83 -2.68
N SER A 98 -7.23 -16.78 -2.48
CA SER A 98 -7.22 -17.66 -1.33
C SER A 98 -6.76 -17.01 -0.01
N GLU A 99 -6.22 -15.79 -0.02
CA GLU A 99 -5.81 -15.11 1.22
C GLU A 99 -6.96 -14.40 1.95
N MET A 100 -8.11 -14.18 1.30
CA MET A 100 -9.32 -13.76 1.98
C MET A 100 -10.12 -15.01 2.35
N GLY A 101 -9.87 -15.51 3.55
CA GLY A 101 -10.52 -16.70 4.06
C GLY A 101 -12.04 -16.64 3.93
N ASP A 102 -12.63 -17.68 3.34
CA ASP A 102 -14.08 -17.91 3.22
C ASP A 102 -14.80 -18.04 4.58
N ASN A 103 -14.10 -17.79 5.69
CA ASN A 103 -14.60 -17.97 7.05
C ASN A 103 -14.82 -16.66 7.82
N LEU A 104 -14.99 -15.53 7.13
CA LEU A 104 -15.31 -14.28 7.81
C LEU A 104 -16.76 -14.31 8.31
N GLY A 105 -16.94 -13.93 9.57
CA GLY A 105 -18.27 -13.69 10.14
C GLY A 105 -18.99 -12.52 9.47
N GLU A 106 -20.31 -12.38 9.70
CA GLU A 106 -21.11 -11.31 9.10
C GLU A 106 -20.60 -9.91 9.48
N ILE A 107 -20.15 -9.72 10.72
CA ILE A 107 -19.59 -8.45 11.19
C ILE A 107 -18.28 -8.15 10.49
N GLU A 108 -17.41 -9.14 10.36
CA GLU A 108 -16.13 -9.03 9.67
C GLU A 108 -16.29 -8.67 8.19
N LYS A 109 -17.26 -9.28 7.51
CA LYS A 109 -17.61 -8.93 6.13
C LYS A 109 -18.06 -7.48 5.98
N LYS A 110 -18.84 -6.98 6.93
CA LYS A 110 -19.26 -5.57 6.96
C LYS A 110 -18.09 -4.63 7.21
N ILE A 111 -17.18 -4.99 8.09
CA ILE A 111 -15.94 -4.23 8.35
C ILE A 111 -15.12 -4.12 7.07
N VAL A 112 -14.86 -5.23 6.40
CA VAL A 112 -14.10 -5.26 5.13
C VAL A 112 -14.79 -4.40 4.08
N GLN A 113 -16.10 -4.50 3.94
CA GLN A 113 -16.88 -3.72 2.99
C GLN A 113 -16.77 -2.22 3.26
N ILE A 114 -16.85 -1.78 4.51
CA ILE A 114 -16.71 -0.37 4.89
C ILE A 114 -15.28 0.11 4.61
N LEU A 115 -14.27 -0.68 4.96
CA LEU A 115 -12.89 -0.37 4.65
C LEU A 115 -12.66 -0.21 3.14
N ASP A 116 -13.16 -1.15 2.34
CA ASP A 116 -13.01 -1.14 0.88
C ASP A 116 -13.69 0.06 0.22
N GLN A 117 -14.86 0.44 0.71
CA GLN A 117 -15.67 1.51 0.10
C GLN A 117 -15.30 2.91 0.60
N LYS A 118 -14.90 3.05 1.86
CA LYS A 118 -14.75 4.35 2.53
C LYS A 118 -13.30 4.71 2.85
N ILE A 119 -12.47 3.75 3.22
CA ILE A 119 -11.11 3.99 3.71
C ILE A 119 -10.07 3.73 2.64
N ARG A 120 -10.10 2.60 1.96
CA ARG A 120 -9.08 2.23 0.96
C ARG A 120 -8.93 3.25 -0.18
N PRO A 121 -10.00 3.83 -0.75
CA PRO A 121 -9.86 4.87 -1.76
C PRO A 121 -9.13 6.12 -1.25
N ALA A 122 -9.37 6.50 0.00
CA ALA A 122 -8.71 7.66 0.61
C ALA A 122 -7.22 7.40 0.85
N VAL A 123 -6.86 6.25 1.43
CA VAL A 123 -5.46 5.90 1.69
C VAL A 123 -4.68 5.60 0.42
N ALA A 124 -5.32 5.12 -0.64
CA ALA A 124 -4.69 4.92 -1.94
C ALA A 124 -4.22 6.25 -2.56
N LYS A 125 -4.95 7.34 -2.35
CA LYS A 125 -4.51 8.68 -2.77
C LYS A 125 -3.20 9.07 -2.09
N ASP A 126 -3.02 8.66 -0.85
CA ASP A 126 -1.82 8.93 -0.05
C ASP A 126 -0.69 7.90 -0.29
N GLY A 127 -0.86 7.00 -1.25
CA GLY A 127 0.15 6.02 -1.63
C GLY A 127 0.24 4.80 -0.70
N GLY A 128 -0.81 4.53 0.07
CA GLY A 128 -0.87 3.41 0.99
C GLY A 128 -2.10 2.52 0.83
N ASP A 129 -2.25 1.58 1.74
CA ASP A 129 -3.44 0.74 1.85
C ASP A 129 -3.67 0.32 3.31
N ILE A 130 -4.86 -0.18 3.56
CA ILE A 130 -5.26 -0.75 4.85
C ILE A 130 -5.90 -2.12 4.61
N LYS A 131 -5.46 -3.11 5.36
CA LYS A 131 -6.01 -4.47 5.30
C LYS A 131 -6.62 -4.86 6.64
N PHE A 132 -7.78 -5.49 6.59
CA PHE A 132 -8.39 -6.13 7.75
C PHE A 132 -7.57 -7.38 8.14
N LYS A 133 -7.31 -7.53 9.43
CA LYS A 133 -6.60 -8.71 9.97
C LYS A 133 -7.50 -9.57 10.85
N GLU A 134 -8.09 -9.00 11.88
CA GLU A 134 -8.90 -9.74 12.84
C GLU A 134 -9.94 -8.82 13.50
N PHE A 135 -11.06 -9.40 13.89
CA PHE A 135 -12.04 -8.78 14.78
C PHE A 135 -12.27 -9.68 15.98
N LYS A 136 -12.00 -9.17 17.17
CA LYS A 136 -12.16 -9.90 18.41
C LYS A 136 -12.54 -8.97 19.56
N ASP A 137 -13.55 -9.35 20.34
CA ASP A 137 -13.98 -8.61 21.54
C ASP A 137 -14.28 -7.10 21.30
N GLY A 138 -14.78 -6.78 20.12
CA GLY A 138 -15.04 -5.40 19.73
C GLY A 138 -13.83 -4.64 19.20
N ILE A 139 -12.66 -5.26 19.14
CA ILE A 139 -11.42 -4.68 18.63
C ILE A 139 -11.19 -5.16 17.19
N VAL A 140 -11.07 -4.21 16.28
CA VAL A 140 -10.71 -4.46 14.88
C VAL A 140 -9.20 -4.27 14.72
N MET A 141 -8.52 -5.30 14.30
CA MET A 141 -7.11 -5.24 13.95
C MET A 141 -6.95 -5.01 12.45
N VAL A 142 -6.21 -3.98 12.09
CA VAL A 142 -5.90 -3.60 10.71
C VAL A 142 -4.41 -3.47 10.50
N GLN A 143 -3.97 -3.73 9.29
CA GLN A 143 -2.58 -3.52 8.88
C GLN A 143 -2.50 -2.35 7.90
N LEU A 144 -1.67 -1.38 8.22
CA LEU A 144 -1.36 -0.26 7.33
C LEU A 144 -0.17 -0.62 6.45
N GLN A 145 -0.24 -0.26 5.17
CA GLN A 145 0.79 -0.57 4.18
C GLN A 145 1.18 0.68 3.39
N GLY A 146 2.34 0.61 2.73
CA GLY A 146 2.86 1.68 1.89
C GLY A 146 3.22 2.93 2.68
N SER A 147 2.83 4.09 2.19
CA SER A 147 3.12 5.38 2.84
C SER A 147 2.45 5.55 4.20
N CYS A 148 1.38 4.81 4.46
CA CYS A 148 0.66 4.84 5.74
C CYS A 148 1.39 4.07 6.84
N SER A 149 2.28 3.13 6.47
CA SER A 149 3.14 2.44 7.43
C SER A 149 4.37 3.30 7.78
N GLY A 150 4.79 3.27 9.03
CA GLY A 150 6.02 3.94 9.45
C GLY A 150 5.93 5.47 9.63
N CYS A 151 4.79 6.10 9.38
CA CYS A 151 4.57 7.52 9.69
C CYS A 151 3.71 7.67 10.95
N PRO A 152 4.27 8.01 12.12
CA PRO A 152 3.53 8.03 13.39
C PRO A 152 2.30 8.94 13.39
N SER A 153 2.41 10.13 12.80
CA SER A 153 1.31 11.10 12.74
C SER A 153 0.17 10.63 11.84
N SER A 154 0.48 10.09 10.68
CA SER A 154 -0.51 9.54 9.74
C SER A 154 -1.19 8.30 10.31
N THR A 155 -0.43 7.43 10.97
CA THR A 155 -0.96 6.21 11.60
C THR A 155 -2.00 6.53 12.68
N MET A 156 -1.72 7.47 13.57
CA MET A 156 -2.67 7.87 14.61
C MET A 156 -3.93 8.50 14.05
N THR A 157 -3.79 9.42 13.12
CA THR A 157 -4.93 10.10 12.47
C THR A 157 -5.80 9.12 11.72
N LEU A 158 -5.18 8.22 10.98
CA LEU A 158 -5.90 7.20 10.21
C LEU A 158 -6.61 6.19 11.13
N LYS A 159 -5.93 5.72 12.17
CA LYS A 159 -6.51 4.84 13.19
C LYS A 159 -7.77 5.46 13.80
N GLN A 160 -7.68 6.71 14.23
CA GLN A 160 -8.80 7.42 14.83
C GLN A 160 -9.97 7.61 13.85
N GLY A 161 -9.66 7.97 12.60
CA GLY A 161 -10.66 8.13 11.54
C GLY A 161 -11.38 6.82 11.22
N VAL A 162 -10.63 5.73 11.10
CA VAL A 162 -11.19 4.38 10.87
C VAL A 162 -12.05 3.94 12.04
N GLN A 163 -11.58 4.14 13.26
CA GLN A 163 -12.32 3.80 14.47
C GLN A 163 -13.66 4.56 14.55
N ASN A 164 -13.65 5.86 14.33
CA ASN A 164 -14.85 6.67 14.34
C ASN A 164 -15.85 6.23 13.27
N LEU A 165 -15.36 5.90 12.08
CA LEU A 165 -16.20 5.45 10.98
C LEU A 165 -16.81 4.08 11.28
N LEU A 166 -16.03 3.11 11.71
CA LEU A 166 -16.51 1.76 12.02
C LEU A 166 -17.48 1.77 13.20
N CYS A 167 -17.17 2.51 14.26
CA CYS A 167 -18.09 2.63 15.41
C CYS A 167 -19.42 3.30 15.03
N HIS A 168 -19.41 4.20 14.04
CA HIS A 168 -20.62 4.84 13.55
C HIS A 168 -21.55 3.85 12.81
N TYR A 169 -20.99 3.00 11.96
CA TYR A 169 -21.75 2.03 11.17
C TYR A 169 -22.02 0.71 11.89
N LEU A 170 -21.13 0.31 12.78
CA LEU A 170 -21.15 -0.97 13.48
C LEU A 170 -21.02 -0.75 14.99
N PRO A 171 -22.13 -0.80 15.75
CA PRO A 171 -22.08 -0.60 17.19
C PRO A 171 -21.31 -1.70 17.93
N GLU A 172 -21.05 -2.84 17.29
CA GLU A 172 -20.23 -3.94 17.83
C GLU A 172 -18.74 -3.59 17.87
N VAL A 173 -18.29 -2.63 17.06
CA VAL A 173 -16.90 -2.16 17.05
C VAL A 173 -16.71 -1.13 18.15
N LYS A 174 -15.74 -1.38 19.03
CA LYS A 174 -15.37 -0.49 20.14
C LYS A 174 -14.08 0.26 19.88
N GLU A 175 -13.11 -0.41 19.29
CA GLU A 175 -11.77 0.12 19.06
C GLU A 175 -11.17 -0.46 17.77
N VAL A 176 -10.24 0.29 17.18
CA VAL A 176 -9.41 -0.14 16.04
C VAL A 176 -7.95 -0.08 16.46
N GLU A 177 -7.22 -1.15 16.22
CA GLU A 177 -5.78 -1.23 16.45
C GLU A 177 -5.04 -1.47 15.14
N ALA A 178 -3.93 -0.76 14.96
CA ALA A 178 -3.01 -1.00 13.85
C ALA A 178 -1.91 -1.97 14.31
N VAL A 179 -1.69 -3.00 13.51
CA VAL A 179 -0.66 -4.02 13.74
C VAL A 179 0.41 -3.97 12.68
#